data_a059a10953fcf908b016d8cba1451c48
#
_entry.id   a059a10953fcf908b016d8cba1451c48
#
_cell.length_a   1.000
_cell.length_b   1.000
_cell.length_c   1.000
_cell.angle_alpha   90.00
_cell.angle_beta   90.00
_cell.angle_gamma   90.00
#
_symmetry.space_group_name_H-M   'P 1'
#
loop_
_entity.id
_entity.type
_entity.pdbx_description
1 polymer ?
#
loop_
_entity_poly.entity_id
_entity_poly.type
_entity_poly.pdbx_seq_one_letter_code
_entity_poly.pdbx_strand_id
1 'polypeptide(L)'
;MQVDHRMAQLLVSRVCHDLAGGISAISTGTELIAEEASAFDADALNVIAMSAKQSADRLSFYRVAFGLGGGENDTITTNELKILSENFLNSNRLSVDWGAENTRIGLMSAKLLMNLCLLGAEALPRGGVLRVDITEIGGRLGFAVSARGQGAGLKPEQAAAIDLECDVENLTARTVNGYFSAVLAQSLGGELEILPPEGDEIRLAALL
;
A
#
# COMPACT_ATOMS: atom_id res chain seq x y z
N MET A 1 -18.31 -3.08 11.83
CA MET A 1 -17.00 -2.46 12.11
C MET A 1 -17.23 -1.03 12.58
N GLN A 2 -16.94 -0.71 13.83
CA GLN A 2 -16.95 0.66 14.31
C GLN A 2 -15.61 1.28 13.94
N VAL A 3 -15.59 2.21 13.00
CA VAL A 3 -14.35 2.91 12.60
C VAL A 3 -14.05 3.93 13.69
N ASP A 4 -12.92 3.80 14.34
CA ASP A 4 -12.44 4.82 15.25
C ASP A 4 -12.19 6.11 14.47
N HIS A 5 -12.70 7.22 14.98
CA HIS A 5 -12.59 8.53 14.34
C HIS A 5 -11.12 8.95 14.13
N ARG A 6 -10.26 8.64 15.11
CA ARG A 6 -8.83 8.92 15.03
C ARG A 6 -8.15 8.10 13.94
N MET A 7 -8.47 6.81 13.82
CA MET A 7 -7.93 5.96 12.73
C MET A 7 -8.29 6.55 11.35
N ALA A 8 -9.55 6.98 11.17
CA ALA A 8 -9.98 7.60 9.92
C ALA A 8 -9.19 8.89 9.62
N GLN A 9 -8.99 9.77 10.62
CA GLN A 9 -8.18 10.98 10.46
C GLN A 9 -6.72 10.68 10.09
N LEU A 10 -6.11 9.67 10.71
CA LEU A 10 -4.73 9.27 10.43
C LEU A 10 -4.57 8.70 9.00
N LEU A 11 -5.53 7.87 8.54
CA LEU A 11 -5.54 7.36 7.17
C LEU A 11 -5.67 8.49 6.15
N VAL A 12 -6.59 9.44 6.37
CA VAL A 12 -6.74 10.62 5.51
C VAL A 12 -5.46 11.47 5.51
N SER A 13 -4.89 11.74 6.68
CA SER A 13 -3.62 12.49 6.81
C SER A 13 -2.50 11.83 6.03
N ARG A 14 -2.38 10.50 6.10
CA ARG A 14 -1.41 9.73 5.33
C ARG A 14 -1.62 9.90 3.82
N VAL A 15 -2.84 9.67 3.32
CA VAL A 15 -3.16 9.79 1.88
C VAL A 15 -2.87 11.20 1.38
N CYS A 16 -3.28 12.23 2.13
CA CYS A 16 -2.99 13.63 1.78
C CYS A 16 -1.49 13.90 1.72
N HIS A 17 -0.73 13.45 2.73
CA HIS A 17 0.73 13.61 2.76
C HIS A 17 1.40 12.97 1.54
N ASP A 18 1.00 11.76 1.20
CA ASP A 18 1.61 10.97 0.13
C ASP A 18 1.27 11.52 -1.27
N LEU A 19 0.14 12.20 -1.44
CA LEU A 19 -0.24 12.87 -2.69
C LEU A 19 0.33 14.28 -2.83
N ALA A 20 0.55 14.98 -1.70
CA ALA A 20 0.98 16.38 -1.72
C ALA A 20 2.29 16.60 -2.46
N GLY A 21 3.27 15.69 -2.32
CA GLY A 21 4.57 15.81 -2.98
C GLY A 21 4.47 15.83 -4.52
N GLY A 22 3.67 14.92 -5.09
CA GLY A 22 3.45 14.87 -6.54
C GLY A 22 2.68 16.07 -7.07
N ILE A 23 1.65 16.52 -6.34
CA ILE A 23 0.87 17.71 -6.69
C ILE A 23 1.74 18.98 -6.64
N SER A 24 2.57 19.12 -5.59
CA SER A 24 3.50 20.25 -5.48
C SER A 24 4.52 20.27 -6.62
N ALA A 25 5.05 19.11 -7.03
CA ALA A 25 5.98 19.04 -8.15
C ALA A 25 5.33 19.46 -9.49
N ILE A 26 4.05 19.11 -9.70
CA ILE A 26 3.27 19.56 -10.86
C ILE A 26 3.11 21.09 -10.82
N SER A 27 2.71 21.65 -9.66
CA SER A 27 2.53 23.11 -9.49
C SER A 27 3.82 23.86 -9.79
N THR A 28 4.94 23.47 -9.18
CA THR A 28 6.25 24.08 -9.41
C THR A 28 6.67 23.98 -10.88
N GLY A 29 6.47 22.82 -11.50
CA GLY A 29 6.79 22.66 -12.93
C GLY A 29 5.95 23.57 -13.85
N THR A 30 4.66 23.77 -13.54
CA THR A 30 3.80 24.69 -14.29
C THR A 30 4.18 26.17 -14.09
N GLU A 31 4.61 26.55 -12.88
CA GLU A 31 5.11 27.90 -12.59
C GLU A 31 6.38 28.20 -13.39
N LEU A 32 7.34 27.24 -13.40
CA LEU A 32 8.58 27.39 -14.19
C LEU A 32 8.31 27.61 -15.69
N ILE A 33 7.39 26.84 -16.27
CA ILE A 33 7.00 27.01 -17.69
C ILE A 33 6.34 28.39 -17.94
N ALA A 34 5.57 28.89 -16.97
CA ALA A 34 4.89 30.16 -17.07
C ALA A 34 5.84 31.37 -16.98
N GLU A 35 6.92 31.25 -16.20
CA GLU A 35 7.92 32.32 -16.04
C GLU A 35 8.90 32.42 -17.22
N GLU A 36 9.26 31.30 -17.83
CA GLU A 36 10.15 31.23 -18.97
C GLU A 36 9.39 31.39 -20.30
N ALA A 37 8.89 32.58 -20.55
CA ALA A 37 8.03 32.90 -21.73
C ALA A 37 8.69 32.70 -23.12
N SER A 38 9.91 32.19 -23.23
CA SER A 38 10.67 32.09 -24.48
C SER A 38 11.29 30.73 -24.81
N ALA A 39 11.29 29.74 -23.90
CA ALA A 39 11.82 28.41 -24.20
C ALA A 39 10.87 27.32 -23.69
N PHE A 40 10.45 26.47 -24.61
CA PHE A 40 9.72 25.23 -24.29
C PHE A 40 10.68 24.31 -23.55
N ASP A 41 10.58 24.27 -22.22
CA ASP A 41 11.42 23.40 -21.38
C ASP A 41 10.85 21.96 -21.36
N ALA A 42 11.44 21.11 -22.20
CA ALA A 42 11.08 19.69 -22.28
C ALA A 42 11.30 18.97 -20.95
N ASP A 43 12.26 19.41 -20.14
CA ASP A 43 12.57 18.76 -18.84
C ASP A 43 11.50 19.10 -17.81
N ALA A 44 11.01 20.35 -17.76
CA ALA A 44 9.89 20.74 -16.91
C ALA A 44 8.61 19.97 -17.26
N LEU A 45 8.30 19.84 -18.55
CA LEU A 45 7.16 19.03 -19.00
C LEU A 45 7.29 17.56 -18.63
N ASN A 46 8.49 16.99 -18.74
CA ASN A 46 8.73 15.61 -18.32
C ASN A 46 8.50 15.43 -16.82
N VAL A 47 8.97 16.36 -15.98
CA VAL A 47 8.75 16.35 -14.52
C VAL A 47 7.26 16.41 -14.20
N ILE A 48 6.51 17.32 -14.87
CA ILE A 48 5.06 17.42 -14.70
C ILE A 48 4.37 16.11 -15.09
N ALA A 49 4.68 15.57 -16.27
CA ALA A 49 4.05 14.34 -16.77
C ALA A 49 4.33 13.15 -15.86
N MET A 50 5.58 12.99 -15.41
CA MET A 50 5.98 11.91 -14.48
C MET A 50 5.27 12.08 -13.14
N SER A 51 5.23 13.29 -12.57
CA SER A 51 4.59 13.54 -11.27
C SER A 51 3.08 13.35 -11.33
N ALA A 52 2.45 13.74 -12.43
CA ALA A 52 1.02 13.52 -12.68
C ALA A 52 0.71 12.03 -12.78
N LYS A 53 1.51 11.26 -13.55
CA LYS A 53 1.35 9.82 -13.66
C LYS A 53 1.53 9.13 -12.30
N GLN A 54 2.58 9.44 -11.56
CA GLN A 54 2.83 8.85 -10.24
C GLN A 54 1.71 9.17 -9.25
N SER A 55 1.15 10.39 -9.28
CA SER A 55 0.02 10.77 -8.42
C SER A 55 -1.25 10.02 -8.80
N ALA A 56 -1.51 9.82 -10.09
CA ALA A 56 -2.65 9.06 -10.58
C ALA A 56 -2.55 7.56 -10.23
N ASP A 57 -1.37 6.95 -10.39
CA ASP A 57 -1.11 5.56 -10.04
C ASP A 57 -1.30 5.34 -8.52
N ARG A 58 -0.77 6.24 -7.70
CA ARG A 58 -0.94 6.23 -6.24
C ARG A 58 -2.40 6.36 -5.82
N LEU A 59 -3.12 7.31 -6.42
CA LEU A 59 -4.54 7.51 -6.15
C LEU A 59 -5.36 6.27 -6.53
N SER A 60 -5.06 5.64 -7.67
CA SER A 60 -5.73 4.42 -8.13
C SER A 60 -5.52 3.26 -7.17
N PHE A 61 -4.30 3.08 -6.65
CA PHE A 61 -3.99 2.11 -5.62
C PHE A 61 -4.76 2.40 -4.31
N TYR A 62 -4.74 3.65 -3.84
CA TYR A 62 -5.40 4.05 -2.59
C TYR A 62 -6.93 3.94 -2.64
N ARG A 63 -7.54 4.06 -3.81
CA ARG A 63 -8.97 3.81 -3.98
C ARG A 63 -9.37 2.38 -3.64
N VAL A 64 -8.50 1.40 -3.90
CA VAL A 64 -8.73 0.01 -3.48
C VAL A 64 -8.32 -0.18 -2.02
N ALA A 65 -7.14 0.30 -1.63
CA ALA A 65 -6.59 0.08 -0.28
C ALA A 65 -7.42 0.73 0.84
N PHE A 66 -7.97 1.93 0.60
CA PHE A 66 -8.65 2.73 1.64
C PHE A 66 -10.07 3.13 1.27
N GLY A 67 -10.47 3.08 0.00
CA GLY A 67 -11.78 3.52 -0.45
C GLY A 67 -12.92 2.65 0.11
N LEU A 68 -14.11 3.22 0.15
CA LEU A 68 -15.34 2.45 0.29
C LEU A 68 -15.50 1.67 -1.01
N GLY A 69 -15.03 0.43 -1.05
CA GLY A 69 -15.33 -0.48 -2.15
C GLY A 69 -16.83 -0.72 -2.25
N GLY A 70 -17.34 -1.05 -3.44
CA GLY A 70 -18.75 -1.30 -3.74
C GLY A 70 -19.50 -2.20 -2.74
N GLY A 71 -20.58 -2.84 -3.17
CA GLY A 71 -21.39 -3.71 -2.31
C GLY A 71 -20.62 -4.95 -1.82
N GLU A 72 -21.19 -5.66 -0.85
CA GLU A 72 -20.60 -6.89 -0.25
C GLU A 72 -20.22 -7.96 -1.29
N ASN A 73 -20.89 -7.95 -2.46
CA ASN A 73 -20.67 -8.92 -3.54
C ASN A 73 -19.70 -8.43 -4.63
N ASP A 74 -19.14 -7.22 -4.50
CA ASP A 74 -18.25 -6.70 -5.52
C ASP A 74 -16.89 -7.40 -5.46
N THR A 75 -16.37 -7.73 -6.64
CA THR A 75 -15.11 -8.45 -6.80
C THR A 75 -14.16 -7.70 -7.73
N ILE A 76 -12.88 -7.96 -7.56
CA ILE A 76 -11.81 -7.47 -8.42
C ILE A 76 -10.91 -8.63 -8.85
N THR A 77 -10.28 -8.54 -10.01
CA THR A 77 -9.32 -9.57 -10.42
C THR A 77 -7.96 -9.35 -9.77
N THR A 78 -7.28 -10.44 -9.46
CA THR A 78 -5.91 -10.37 -8.91
C THR A 78 -4.94 -9.76 -9.91
N ASN A 79 -5.23 -9.83 -11.22
CA ASN A 79 -4.45 -9.16 -12.25
C ASN A 79 -4.59 -7.62 -12.20
N GLU A 80 -5.80 -7.09 -11.91
CA GLU A 80 -5.99 -5.65 -11.68
C GLU A 80 -5.21 -5.18 -10.46
N LEU A 81 -5.21 -5.97 -9.36
CA LEU A 81 -4.42 -5.67 -8.16
C LEU A 81 -2.92 -5.70 -8.43
N LYS A 82 -2.44 -6.66 -9.24
CA LYS A 82 -1.06 -6.71 -9.72
C LYS A 82 -0.68 -5.41 -10.42
N ILE A 83 -1.44 -5.01 -11.43
CA ILE A 83 -1.17 -3.79 -12.22
C ILE A 83 -1.13 -2.55 -11.33
N LEU A 84 -2.09 -2.41 -10.40
CA LEU A 84 -2.12 -1.30 -9.45
C LEU A 84 -0.89 -1.29 -8.53
N SER A 85 -0.49 -2.46 -8.04
CA SER A 85 0.69 -2.61 -7.17
C SER A 85 1.99 -2.33 -7.91
N GLU A 86 2.15 -2.85 -9.12
CA GLU A 86 3.31 -2.61 -9.97
C GLU A 86 3.44 -1.13 -10.35
N ASN A 87 2.35 -0.49 -10.76
CA ASN A 87 2.37 0.92 -11.16
C ASN A 87 2.74 1.86 -10.01
N PHE A 88 2.32 1.54 -8.80
CA PHE A 88 2.56 2.40 -7.64
C PHE A 88 3.86 2.07 -6.89
N LEU A 89 4.15 0.78 -6.68
CA LEU A 89 5.26 0.36 -5.80
C LEU A 89 6.57 0.15 -6.55
N ASN A 90 6.53 -0.23 -7.84
CA ASN A 90 7.76 -0.39 -8.61
C ASN A 90 8.53 0.93 -8.73
N SER A 91 9.83 0.82 -8.51
CA SER A 91 10.78 1.94 -8.60
C SER A 91 12.16 1.41 -8.98
N ASN A 92 13.14 2.28 -9.09
CA ASN A 92 14.54 1.87 -9.30
C ASN A 92 15.11 1.01 -8.15
N ARG A 93 14.42 0.97 -6.99
CA ARG A 93 14.89 0.27 -5.79
C ARG A 93 13.99 -0.86 -5.34
N LEU A 94 12.71 -0.86 -5.71
CA LEU A 94 11.73 -1.86 -5.31
C LEU A 94 11.05 -2.45 -6.53
N SER A 95 10.94 -3.78 -6.58
CA SER A 95 10.17 -4.50 -7.60
C SER A 95 9.12 -5.38 -6.96
N VAL A 96 7.94 -5.43 -7.57
CA VAL A 96 6.85 -6.34 -7.18
C VAL A 96 6.98 -7.62 -8.00
N ASP A 97 7.06 -8.76 -7.31
CA ASP A 97 6.99 -10.12 -7.88
C ASP A 97 5.62 -10.71 -7.52
N TRP A 98 4.76 -10.87 -8.50
CA TRP A 98 3.39 -11.34 -8.31
C TRP A 98 3.26 -12.81 -8.67
N GLY A 99 3.19 -13.65 -7.64
CA GLY A 99 3.10 -15.11 -7.77
C GLY A 99 1.70 -15.68 -7.88
N ALA A 100 0.65 -14.84 -7.72
CA ALA A 100 -0.72 -15.29 -7.74
C ALA A 100 -1.26 -15.49 -9.16
N GLU A 101 -2.09 -16.54 -9.35
CA GLU A 101 -2.85 -16.75 -10.57
C GLU A 101 -3.95 -15.70 -10.73
N ASN A 102 -4.41 -15.50 -11.99
CA ASN A 102 -5.49 -14.57 -12.26
C ASN A 102 -6.84 -15.17 -11.84
N THR A 103 -7.37 -14.69 -10.73
CA THR A 103 -8.67 -15.08 -10.17
C THR A 103 -9.44 -13.85 -9.70
N ARG A 104 -10.67 -14.04 -9.22
CA ARG A 104 -11.49 -12.97 -8.63
C ARG A 104 -11.56 -13.13 -7.13
N ILE A 105 -11.34 -12.05 -6.39
CA ILE A 105 -11.49 -12.00 -4.94
C ILE A 105 -12.44 -10.85 -4.55
N GLY A 106 -13.05 -10.97 -3.37
CA GLY A 106 -13.90 -9.92 -2.82
C GLY A 106 -13.13 -8.62 -2.57
N LEU A 107 -13.78 -7.47 -2.74
CA LEU A 107 -13.14 -6.15 -2.56
C LEU A 107 -12.58 -5.93 -1.15
N MET A 108 -13.21 -6.50 -0.11
CA MET A 108 -12.67 -6.40 1.25
C MET A 108 -11.36 -7.18 1.42
N SER A 109 -11.28 -8.38 0.83
CA SER A 109 -10.05 -9.18 0.80
C SER A 109 -8.96 -8.47 -0.04
N ALA A 110 -9.33 -7.88 -1.18
CA ALA A 110 -8.44 -7.08 -2.00
C ALA A 110 -7.90 -5.86 -1.24
N LYS A 111 -8.74 -5.17 -0.47
CA LYS A 111 -8.34 -4.05 0.39
C LYS A 111 -7.26 -4.49 1.40
N LEU A 112 -7.46 -5.61 2.08
CA LEU A 112 -6.46 -6.16 2.98
C LEU A 112 -5.14 -6.44 2.23
N LEU A 113 -5.19 -7.15 1.10
CA LEU A 113 -4.00 -7.47 0.31
C LEU A 113 -3.21 -6.22 -0.10
N MET A 114 -3.89 -5.16 -0.56
CA MET A 114 -3.24 -3.90 -0.95
C MET A 114 -2.57 -3.22 0.27
N ASN A 115 -3.19 -3.30 1.45
CA ASN A 115 -2.59 -2.79 2.68
C ASN A 115 -1.38 -3.63 3.13
N LEU A 116 -1.39 -4.97 2.94
CA LEU A 116 -0.23 -5.81 3.17
C LEU A 116 0.92 -5.47 2.21
N CYS A 117 0.62 -5.16 0.93
CA CYS A 117 1.63 -4.68 -0.03
C CYS A 117 2.27 -3.36 0.43
N LEU A 118 1.49 -2.42 0.98
CA LEU A 118 2.05 -1.19 1.57
C LEU A 118 2.98 -1.47 2.74
N LEU A 119 2.54 -2.31 3.69
CA LEU A 119 3.37 -2.69 4.84
C LEU A 119 4.66 -3.39 4.41
N GLY A 120 4.56 -4.30 3.44
CA GLY A 120 5.73 -4.99 2.90
C GLY A 120 6.70 -4.02 2.20
N ALA A 121 6.19 -3.04 1.45
CA ALA A 121 7.02 -2.01 0.83
C ALA A 121 7.71 -1.11 1.89
N GLU A 122 7.02 -0.76 2.97
CA GLU A 122 7.60 -0.02 4.11
C GLU A 122 8.66 -0.81 4.87
N ALA A 123 8.58 -2.14 4.84
CA ALA A 123 9.58 -3.01 5.44
C ALA A 123 10.87 -3.10 4.61
N LEU A 124 10.96 -2.43 3.46
CA LEU A 124 12.12 -2.42 2.55
C LEU A 124 12.80 -1.04 2.49
N PRO A 125 13.48 -0.60 3.55
CA PRO A 125 14.02 0.78 3.65
C PRO A 125 15.09 1.09 2.61
N ARG A 126 15.74 0.05 2.08
CA ARG A 126 16.77 0.17 1.02
C ARG A 126 16.33 -0.38 -0.33
N GLY A 127 15.03 -0.71 -0.45
CA GLY A 127 14.47 -1.40 -1.60
C GLY A 127 14.66 -2.92 -1.53
N GLY A 128 14.30 -3.59 -2.61
CA GLY A 128 14.33 -5.06 -2.70
C GLY A 128 13.17 -5.59 -3.53
N VAL A 129 12.76 -6.81 -3.22
CA VAL A 129 11.67 -7.50 -3.90
C VAL A 129 10.50 -7.70 -2.94
N LEU A 130 9.33 -7.26 -3.36
CA LEU A 130 8.06 -7.51 -2.69
C LEU A 130 7.34 -8.64 -3.43
N ARG A 131 7.34 -9.85 -2.85
CA ARG A 131 6.62 -10.97 -3.43
C ARG A 131 5.23 -11.08 -2.83
N VAL A 132 4.23 -11.29 -3.70
CA VAL A 132 2.82 -11.41 -3.34
C VAL A 132 2.31 -12.76 -3.80
N ASP A 133 1.88 -13.59 -2.86
CA ASP A 133 1.27 -14.90 -3.12
C ASP A 133 -0.16 -14.92 -2.56
N ILE A 134 -1.07 -15.52 -3.34
CA ILE A 134 -2.47 -15.74 -2.98
C ILE A 134 -2.73 -17.23 -3.13
N THR A 135 -3.25 -17.85 -2.09
CA THR A 135 -3.50 -19.29 -2.07
C THR A 135 -4.88 -19.59 -1.47
N GLU A 136 -5.42 -20.74 -1.76
CA GLU A 136 -6.60 -21.28 -1.08
C GLU A 136 -6.18 -22.46 -0.21
N ILE A 137 -6.46 -22.39 1.08
CA ILE A 137 -6.09 -23.42 2.07
C ILE A 137 -7.35 -23.86 2.80
N GLY A 138 -7.83 -25.08 2.53
CA GLY A 138 -9.02 -25.61 3.20
C GLY A 138 -10.29 -24.79 2.99
N GLY A 139 -10.45 -24.17 1.82
CA GLY A 139 -11.59 -23.30 1.47
C GLY A 139 -11.47 -21.88 2.05
N ARG A 140 -10.33 -21.53 2.63
CA ARG A 140 -10.02 -20.21 3.14
C ARG A 140 -9.01 -19.51 2.23
N LEU A 141 -9.18 -18.21 2.03
CA LEU A 141 -8.29 -17.39 1.22
C LEU A 141 -7.06 -16.97 2.06
N GLY A 142 -5.88 -17.36 1.60
CA GLY A 142 -4.61 -17.02 2.23
C GLY A 142 -3.82 -16.00 1.44
N PHE A 143 -3.27 -15.00 2.11
CA PHE A 143 -2.34 -14.02 1.58
C PHE A 143 -0.98 -14.17 2.23
N ALA A 144 0.09 -14.11 1.43
CA ALA A 144 1.45 -13.97 1.90
C ALA A 144 2.16 -12.86 1.12
N VAL A 145 2.67 -11.88 1.85
CA VAL A 145 3.48 -10.79 1.28
C VAL A 145 4.86 -10.88 1.91
N SER A 146 5.86 -11.27 1.11
CA SER A 146 7.26 -11.38 1.52
C SER A 146 8.05 -10.19 1.02
N ALA A 147 8.70 -9.48 1.93
CA ALA A 147 9.58 -8.36 1.63
C ALA A 147 11.03 -8.79 1.85
N ARG A 148 11.81 -8.90 0.75
CA ARG A 148 13.22 -9.34 0.76
C ARG A 148 14.11 -8.22 0.28
N GLY A 149 15.07 -7.82 1.13
CA GLY A 149 16.04 -6.78 0.80
C GLY A 149 16.90 -6.42 2.00
N GLN A 150 18.00 -5.73 1.75
CA GLN A 150 18.96 -5.39 2.80
C GLN A 150 18.30 -4.62 3.96
N GLY A 151 18.30 -5.22 5.15
CA GLY A 151 17.68 -4.65 6.36
C GLY A 151 16.16 -4.69 6.32
N ALA A 152 15.57 -5.68 5.62
CA ALA A 152 14.13 -5.86 5.61
C ALA A 152 13.58 -6.08 7.00
N GLY A 153 12.52 -5.35 7.36
CA GLY A 153 11.86 -5.44 8.65
C GLY A 153 10.96 -4.25 8.93
N LEU A 154 9.94 -4.48 9.72
CA LEU A 154 9.12 -3.40 10.27
C LEU A 154 9.83 -2.77 11.47
N LYS A 155 9.67 -1.47 11.64
CA LYS A 155 10.12 -0.81 12.86
C LYS A 155 9.30 -1.30 14.06
N PRO A 156 9.85 -1.28 15.28
CA PRO A 156 9.14 -1.77 16.47
C PRO A 156 7.77 -1.15 16.65
N GLU A 157 7.61 0.15 16.39
CA GLU A 157 6.35 0.87 16.46
C GLU A 157 5.34 0.45 15.38
N GLN A 158 5.81 0.05 14.19
CA GLN A 158 4.94 -0.47 13.12
C GLN A 158 4.49 -1.91 13.41
N ALA A 159 5.39 -2.74 13.93
CA ALA A 159 5.05 -4.10 14.34
C ALA A 159 4.06 -4.10 15.52
N ALA A 160 4.28 -3.24 16.51
CA ALA A 160 3.38 -3.10 17.66
C ALA A 160 1.99 -2.60 17.27
N ALA A 161 1.86 -1.81 16.20
CA ALA A 161 0.58 -1.30 15.73
C ALA A 161 -0.30 -2.36 15.02
N ILE A 162 0.24 -3.55 14.76
CA ILE A 162 -0.54 -4.68 14.22
C ILE A 162 -1.33 -5.39 15.33
N ASP A 163 -0.90 -5.23 16.57
CA ASP A 163 -1.64 -5.71 17.73
C ASP A 163 -2.91 -4.86 17.95
N LEU A 164 -4.07 -5.51 17.90
CA LEU A 164 -5.37 -4.86 18.10
C LEU A 164 -5.61 -4.40 19.55
N GLU A 165 -4.79 -4.84 20.50
CA GLU A 165 -4.81 -4.35 21.87
C GLU A 165 -4.01 -3.05 22.05
N CYS A 166 -3.31 -2.57 20.98
CA CYS A 166 -2.59 -1.31 21.06
C CYS A 166 -3.57 -0.13 21.26
N ASP A 167 -3.15 0.84 22.05
CA ASP A 167 -3.93 2.05 22.26
C ASP A 167 -3.96 2.91 21.00
N VAL A 168 -5.15 3.09 20.43
CA VAL A 168 -5.40 3.87 19.21
C VAL A 168 -4.89 5.32 19.32
N GLU A 169 -4.86 5.89 20.55
CA GLU A 169 -4.31 7.22 20.79
C GLU A 169 -2.81 7.34 20.50
N ASN A 170 -2.09 6.23 20.56
CA ASN A 170 -0.65 6.16 20.25
C ASN A 170 -0.36 5.96 18.76
N LEU A 171 -1.38 5.71 17.93
CA LEU A 171 -1.20 5.57 16.49
C LEU A 171 -0.79 6.90 15.84
N THR A 172 0.01 6.78 14.80
CA THR A 172 0.48 7.87 13.95
C THR A 172 0.13 7.59 12.49
N ALA A 173 0.27 8.57 11.61
CA ALA A 173 0.10 8.36 10.17
C ALA A 173 1.05 7.29 9.58
N ARG A 174 2.16 6.97 10.27
CA ARG A 174 3.11 5.93 9.85
C ARG A 174 2.76 4.53 10.35
N THR A 175 2.04 4.43 11.46
CA THR A 175 1.70 3.13 12.09
C THR A 175 0.26 2.70 11.84
N VAL A 176 -0.62 3.64 11.49
CA VAL A 176 -2.06 3.38 11.29
C VAL A 176 -2.35 2.30 10.24
N ASN A 177 -1.49 2.13 9.23
CA ASN A 177 -1.68 1.10 8.20
C ASN A 177 -1.57 -0.32 8.79
N GLY A 178 -0.66 -0.55 9.73
CA GLY A 178 -0.55 -1.83 10.45
C GLY A 178 -1.82 -2.16 11.22
N TYR A 179 -2.29 -1.23 12.03
CA TYR A 179 -3.53 -1.36 12.78
C TYR A 179 -4.75 -1.59 11.87
N PHE A 180 -4.89 -0.77 10.82
CA PHE A 180 -5.99 -0.90 9.87
C PHE A 180 -5.98 -2.26 9.16
N SER A 181 -4.81 -2.79 8.81
CA SER A 181 -4.67 -4.11 8.20
C SER A 181 -5.11 -5.22 9.15
N ALA A 182 -4.77 -5.13 10.43
CA ALA A 182 -5.21 -6.08 11.45
C ALA A 182 -6.73 -6.03 11.66
N VAL A 183 -7.31 -4.82 11.74
CA VAL A 183 -8.78 -4.63 11.81
C VAL A 183 -9.49 -5.22 10.58
N LEU A 184 -8.93 -5.05 9.38
CA LEU A 184 -9.47 -5.65 8.16
C LEU A 184 -9.42 -7.17 8.21
N ALA A 185 -8.28 -7.75 8.60
CA ALA A 185 -8.13 -9.22 8.72
C ALA A 185 -9.16 -9.78 9.71
N GLN A 186 -9.30 -9.17 10.90
CA GLN A 186 -10.29 -9.57 11.89
C GLN A 186 -11.73 -9.44 11.36
N SER A 187 -12.06 -8.38 10.64
CA SER A 187 -13.40 -8.19 10.06
C SER A 187 -13.75 -9.22 8.99
N LEU A 188 -12.75 -9.86 8.39
CA LEU A 188 -12.87 -10.95 7.42
C LEU A 188 -12.81 -12.34 8.07
N GLY A 189 -12.77 -12.41 9.40
CA GLY A 189 -12.72 -13.69 10.16
C GLY A 189 -11.34 -14.31 10.23
N GLY A 190 -10.29 -13.55 9.90
CA GLY A 190 -8.90 -13.99 9.95
C GLY A 190 -8.05 -13.18 10.91
N GLU A 191 -6.76 -13.44 10.88
CA GLU A 191 -5.73 -12.74 11.64
C GLU A 191 -4.60 -12.31 10.72
N LEU A 192 -3.93 -11.20 11.06
CA LEU A 192 -2.70 -10.76 10.42
C LEU A 192 -1.51 -11.18 11.29
N GLU A 193 -0.62 -11.95 10.70
CA GLU A 193 0.60 -12.44 11.33
C GLU A 193 1.84 -11.83 10.69
N ILE A 194 2.83 -11.49 11.54
CA ILE A 194 4.19 -11.19 11.11
C ILE A 194 5.03 -12.41 11.43
N LEU A 195 5.50 -13.11 10.41
CA LEU A 195 6.43 -14.21 10.61
C LEU A 195 7.81 -13.66 10.96
N PRO A 196 8.54 -14.32 11.88
CA PRO A 196 9.88 -13.88 12.26
C PRO A 196 10.77 -13.69 11.04
N PRO A 197 11.59 -12.63 11.02
CA PRO A 197 12.48 -12.37 9.90
C PRO A 197 13.54 -13.50 9.78
N GLU A 198 13.73 -13.98 8.56
CA GLU A 198 14.81 -14.92 8.21
C GLU A 198 15.83 -14.20 7.34
N GLY A 199 16.98 -13.85 7.90
CA GLY A 199 18.00 -13.06 7.19
C GLY A 199 17.45 -11.68 6.81
N ASP A 200 17.51 -11.36 5.51
CA ASP A 200 17.01 -10.10 4.92
C ASP A 200 15.57 -10.23 4.37
N GLU A 201 14.74 -11.05 4.99
CA GLU A 201 13.33 -11.24 4.59
C GLU A 201 12.39 -11.11 5.80
N ILE A 202 11.29 -10.39 5.63
CA ILE A 202 10.15 -10.38 6.53
C ILE A 202 8.90 -10.82 5.76
N ARG A 203 8.00 -11.54 6.40
CA ARG A 203 6.78 -12.04 5.78
C ARG A 203 5.55 -11.65 6.60
N LEU A 204 4.56 -11.10 5.88
CA LEU A 204 3.23 -10.77 6.40
C LEU A 204 2.25 -11.80 5.83
N ALA A 205 1.45 -12.42 6.69
CA ALA A 205 0.49 -13.44 6.28
C ALA A 205 -0.89 -13.18 6.88
N ALA A 206 -1.94 -13.51 6.13
CA ALA A 206 -3.31 -13.52 6.62
C ALA A 206 -4.07 -14.71 6.01
N LEU A 207 -4.86 -15.40 6.83
CA LEU A 207 -5.75 -16.48 6.40
C LEU A 207 -7.19 -16.11 6.79
N LEU A 208 -8.07 -15.96 5.78
CA LEU A 208 -9.43 -15.42 5.88
C LEU A 208 -10.49 -16.51 5.80
#